data_b218b2731e40021d60b28f7a3dfc2f01
#
_entry.id   b218b2731e40021d60b28f7a3dfc2f01
#
_cell.length_a   1.000
_cell.length_b   1.000
_cell.length_c   1.000
_cell.angle_alpha   90.00
_cell.angle_beta   90.00
_cell.angle_gamma   90.00
#
_symmetry.space_group_name_H-M   'P 1'
#
loop_
_entity.id
_entity.type
_entity.pdbx_description
1 polymer ?
#
loop_
_entity_poly.entity_id
_entity_poly.type
_entity_poly.pdbx_seq_one_letter_code
_entity_poly.pdbx_strand_id
1 'polypeptide(L)'
;MVKPIKIVLAEDEAALGQIIKESLETRDFEVILCQDGEKAFKAYKSESPEIMVLDVMMPKKDGFTLAKELREIDDTIPIIFLTAKSQTQDVVEGFTVGGNDYLKKPFSMEELIVRIHNLINRTKLQKTADILE
;
A
#
# COMPACT_ATOMS: atom_id res chain seq x y z
N MET A 1 -6.88 -24.35 -3.41
CA MET A 1 -6.32 -23.45 -2.38
C MET A 1 -6.30 -22.02 -2.87
N VAL A 2 -6.75 -21.12 -2.04
CA VAL A 2 -6.71 -19.69 -2.37
C VAL A 2 -5.33 -19.16 -2.06
N LYS A 3 -4.70 -18.48 -3.01
CA LYS A 3 -3.41 -17.82 -2.77
C LYS A 3 -3.61 -16.67 -1.79
N PRO A 4 -2.70 -16.46 -0.84
CA PRO A 4 -2.78 -15.29 0.02
C PRO A 4 -2.61 -14.00 -0.80
N ILE A 5 -3.25 -12.95 -0.34
CA ILE A 5 -3.10 -11.62 -0.95
C ILE A 5 -1.71 -11.11 -0.64
N LYS A 6 -0.99 -10.69 -1.67
CA LYS A 6 0.39 -10.23 -1.55
C LYS A 6 0.43 -8.71 -1.41
N ILE A 7 1.11 -8.24 -0.37
CA ILE A 7 1.25 -6.83 -0.03
C ILE A 7 2.73 -6.44 -0.06
N VAL A 8 3.05 -5.33 -0.71
CA VAL A 8 4.35 -4.68 -0.50
C VAL A 8 4.11 -3.58 0.55
N LEU A 9 4.80 -3.69 1.67
CA LEU A 9 4.73 -2.74 2.78
C LEU A 9 6.05 -1.97 2.84
N ALA A 10 5.99 -0.67 2.64
CA ALA A 10 7.17 0.19 2.74
C ALA A 10 7.10 0.98 4.05
N GLU A 11 8.01 0.69 4.96
CA GLU A 11 8.08 1.31 6.27
C GLU A 11 9.52 1.30 6.75
N ASP A 12 10.10 2.48 7.00
CA ASP A 12 11.50 2.60 7.41
C ASP A 12 11.73 2.37 8.90
N GLU A 13 10.71 2.48 9.73
CA GLU A 13 10.81 2.11 11.15
C GLU A 13 10.75 0.58 11.26
N ALA A 14 11.91 -0.04 11.46
CA ALA A 14 12.03 -1.49 11.41
C ALA A 14 11.07 -2.21 12.38
N ALA A 15 10.97 -1.72 13.61
CA ALA A 15 10.11 -2.34 14.62
C ALA A 15 8.64 -2.26 14.24
N LEU A 16 8.19 -1.09 13.79
CA LEU A 16 6.80 -0.90 13.37
C LEU A 16 6.49 -1.72 12.14
N GLY A 17 7.39 -1.72 11.15
CA GLY A 17 7.20 -2.52 9.94
C GLY A 17 7.06 -4.00 10.24
N GLN A 18 7.86 -4.51 11.16
CA GLN A 18 7.79 -5.92 11.55
C GLN A 18 6.47 -6.25 12.25
N ILE A 19 6.00 -5.35 13.14
CA ILE A 19 4.72 -5.54 13.81
C ILE A 19 3.56 -5.59 12.82
N ILE A 20 3.55 -4.66 11.86
CA ILE A 20 2.50 -4.61 10.83
C ILE A 20 2.55 -5.89 9.99
N LYS A 21 3.75 -6.28 9.54
CA LYS A 21 3.94 -7.48 8.74
C LYS A 21 3.41 -8.72 9.45
N GLU A 22 3.83 -8.94 10.69
CA GLU A 22 3.40 -10.11 11.46
C GLU A 22 1.90 -10.12 11.67
N SER A 23 1.31 -8.98 11.99
CA SER A 23 -0.14 -8.88 12.18
C SER A 23 -0.91 -9.20 10.90
N LEU A 24 -0.46 -8.69 9.76
CA LEU A 24 -1.10 -8.98 8.48
C LEU A 24 -0.95 -10.46 8.11
N GLU A 25 0.22 -11.03 8.39
CA GLU A 25 0.46 -12.45 8.05
C GLU A 25 -0.40 -13.40 8.87
N THR A 26 -0.85 -13.00 10.05
CA THR A 26 -1.83 -13.83 10.80
C THR A 26 -3.23 -13.81 10.18
N ARG A 27 -3.46 -12.94 9.21
CA ARG A 27 -4.76 -12.77 8.54
C ARG A 27 -4.70 -13.19 7.07
N ASP A 28 -3.83 -14.13 6.76
CA ASP A 28 -3.69 -14.73 5.43
C ASP A 28 -3.19 -13.78 4.33
N PHE A 29 -2.42 -12.77 4.71
CA PHE A 29 -1.68 -11.94 3.77
C PHE A 29 -0.23 -12.42 3.67
N GLU A 30 0.38 -12.24 2.51
CA GLU A 30 1.82 -12.41 2.34
C GLU A 30 2.41 -11.01 2.22
N VAL A 31 3.36 -10.66 3.08
CA VAL A 31 3.87 -9.30 3.16
C VAL A 31 5.37 -9.26 2.83
N ILE A 32 5.72 -8.42 1.86
CA ILE A 32 7.11 -8.11 1.54
C ILE A 32 7.40 -6.75 2.17
N LEU A 33 8.21 -6.75 3.24
CA LEU A 33 8.57 -5.52 3.96
C LEU A 33 9.80 -4.89 3.33
N CYS A 34 9.69 -3.63 2.95
CA CYS A 34 10.76 -2.83 2.37
C CYS A 34 11.04 -1.62 3.25
N GLN A 35 12.31 -1.28 3.44
CA GLN A 35 12.69 -0.21 4.36
C GLN A 35 12.85 1.15 3.69
N ASP A 36 12.75 1.21 2.37
CA ASP A 36 12.81 2.48 1.64
C ASP A 36 12.03 2.37 0.33
N GLY A 37 11.84 3.52 -0.31
CA GLY A 37 11.03 3.58 -1.53
C GLY A 37 11.66 2.93 -2.75
N GLU A 38 13.00 2.88 -2.83
CA GLU A 38 13.66 2.20 -3.93
C GLU A 38 13.45 0.69 -3.86
N LYS A 39 13.59 0.12 -2.66
CA LYS A 39 13.34 -1.30 -2.45
C LYS A 39 11.88 -1.65 -2.72
N ALA A 40 10.97 -0.77 -2.30
CA ALA A 40 9.54 -0.99 -2.55
C ALA A 40 9.21 -0.97 -4.04
N PHE A 41 9.82 -0.08 -4.81
CA PHE A 41 9.64 -0.05 -6.27
C PHE A 41 10.13 -1.33 -6.93
N LYS A 42 11.32 -1.80 -6.51
CA LYS A 42 11.86 -3.07 -7.01
C LYS A 42 10.96 -4.25 -6.65
N ALA A 43 10.46 -4.27 -5.42
CA ALA A 43 9.56 -5.34 -4.96
C ALA A 43 8.24 -5.32 -5.75
N TYR A 44 7.71 -4.14 -6.05
CA TYR A 44 6.54 -4.04 -6.92
C TYR A 44 6.76 -4.77 -8.24
N LYS A 45 7.92 -4.54 -8.86
CA LYS A 45 8.23 -5.16 -10.16
C LYS A 45 8.46 -6.66 -10.07
N SER A 46 9.16 -7.11 -9.02
CA SER A 46 9.56 -8.51 -8.91
C SER A 46 8.51 -9.41 -8.29
N GLU A 47 7.64 -8.87 -7.42
CA GLU A 47 6.70 -9.66 -6.65
C GLU A 47 5.26 -9.59 -7.15
N SER A 48 4.94 -8.62 -7.99
CA SER A 48 3.58 -8.42 -8.51
C SER A 48 2.52 -8.39 -7.40
N PRO A 49 2.64 -7.45 -6.44
CA PRO A 49 1.70 -7.41 -5.33
C PRO A 49 0.31 -6.99 -5.77
N GLU A 50 -0.68 -7.26 -4.93
CA GLU A 50 -2.06 -6.86 -5.16
C GLU A 50 -2.37 -5.49 -4.56
N ILE A 51 -1.54 -5.01 -3.63
CA ILE A 51 -1.71 -3.70 -3.00
C ILE A 51 -0.36 -3.21 -2.46
N MET A 52 -0.19 -1.90 -2.47
CA MET A 52 0.97 -1.22 -1.89
C MET A 52 0.52 -0.47 -0.64
N VAL A 53 1.21 -0.69 0.50
CA VAL A 53 0.99 0.05 1.74
C VAL A 53 2.26 0.81 2.04
N LEU A 54 2.21 2.13 1.98
CA LEU A 54 3.40 2.98 1.92
C LEU A 54 3.40 4.04 3.01
N ASP A 55 4.49 4.13 3.78
CA ASP A 55 4.74 5.33 4.56
C ASP A 55 5.15 6.45 3.60
N VAL A 56 4.83 7.69 3.95
CA VAL A 56 5.23 8.84 3.14
C VAL A 56 6.69 9.19 3.40
N MET A 57 7.11 9.21 4.66
CA MET A 57 8.46 9.66 5.05
C MET A 57 9.43 8.50 5.09
N MET A 58 10.18 8.31 4.01
CA MET A 58 11.17 7.24 3.88
C MET A 58 12.45 7.76 3.24
N PRO A 59 13.60 7.17 3.55
CA PRO A 59 14.84 7.55 2.89
C PRO A 59 14.84 7.11 1.41
N LYS A 60 15.72 7.71 0.63
CA LYS A 60 15.99 7.45 -0.79
C LYS A 60 14.85 7.85 -1.71
N LYS A 61 13.64 7.41 -1.44
CA LYS A 61 12.45 7.75 -2.22
C LYS A 61 11.26 7.75 -1.28
N ASP A 62 10.60 8.90 -1.10
CA ASP A 62 9.44 8.98 -0.22
C ASP A 62 8.21 8.34 -0.86
N GLY A 63 7.17 8.15 -0.04
CA GLY A 63 5.97 7.46 -0.49
C GLY A 63 5.20 8.18 -1.59
N PHE A 64 5.17 9.51 -1.58
CA PHE A 64 4.48 10.27 -2.63
C PHE A 64 5.21 10.17 -3.96
N THR A 65 6.54 10.25 -3.95
CA THR A 65 7.35 10.08 -5.14
C THR A 65 7.18 8.68 -5.71
N LEU A 66 7.21 7.67 -4.83
CA LEU A 66 6.99 6.29 -5.23
C LEU A 66 5.62 6.11 -5.88
N ALA A 67 4.57 6.68 -5.29
CA ALA A 67 3.23 6.58 -5.86
C ALA A 67 3.15 7.20 -7.25
N LYS A 68 3.77 8.37 -7.45
CA LYS A 68 3.83 8.99 -8.78
C LYS A 68 4.48 8.08 -9.80
N GLU A 69 5.62 7.48 -9.45
CA GLU A 69 6.33 6.58 -10.36
C GLU A 69 5.52 5.31 -10.64
N LEU A 70 4.87 4.76 -9.63
CA LEU A 70 3.99 3.60 -9.82
C LEU A 70 2.86 3.94 -10.79
N ARG A 71 2.25 5.11 -10.66
CA ARG A 71 1.14 5.51 -11.53
C ARG A 71 1.53 5.74 -12.98
N GLU A 72 2.80 5.98 -13.25
CA GLU A 72 3.29 6.07 -14.63
C GLU A 72 3.23 4.72 -15.35
N ILE A 73 3.30 3.61 -14.60
CA ILE A 73 3.34 2.26 -15.17
C ILE A 73 2.16 1.40 -14.76
N ASP A 74 1.38 1.79 -13.77
CA ASP A 74 0.25 1.02 -13.29
C ASP A 74 -0.76 1.95 -12.64
N ASP A 75 -1.87 2.21 -13.33
CA ASP A 75 -2.92 3.09 -12.81
C ASP A 75 -3.99 2.34 -12.02
N THR A 76 -3.86 1.02 -11.86
CA THR A 76 -4.89 0.19 -11.21
C THR A 76 -4.52 -0.35 -9.83
N ILE A 77 -3.23 -0.55 -9.53
CA ILE A 77 -2.86 -1.12 -8.24
C ILE A 77 -3.30 -0.21 -7.09
N PRO A 78 -4.02 -0.74 -6.09
CA PRO A 78 -4.40 0.09 -4.94
C PRO A 78 -3.19 0.51 -4.12
N ILE A 79 -3.21 1.76 -3.65
CA ILE A 79 -2.15 2.33 -2.81
C ILE A 79 -2.79 2.93 -1.57
N ILE A 80 -2.34 2.49 -0.39
CA ILE A 80 -2.71 3.08 0.90
C ILE A 80 -1.47 3.78 1.47
N PHE A 81 -1.59 5.04 1.84
CA PHE A 81 -0.56 5.72 2.60
C PHE A 81 -0.81 5.53 4.09
N LEU A 82 0.26 5.25 4.82
CA LEU A 82 0.24 4.92 6.24
C LEU A 82 1.30 5.77 6.93
N THR A 83 0.92 6.91 7.51
CA THR A 83 1.91 7.90 7.87
C THR A 83 1.50 8.83 9.01
N ALA A 84 2.50 9.42 9.67
CA ALA A 84 2.31 10.46 10.68
C ALA A 84 1.96 11.82 10.07
N LYS A 85 2.14 12.02 8.75
CA LYS A 85 1.75 13.27 8.09
C LYS A 85 0.24 13.38 8.07
N SER A 86 -0.31 14.33 8.83
CA SER A 86 -1.75 14.37 9.10
C SER A 86 -2.44 15.68 8.74
N GLN A 87 -1.73 16.64 8.16
CA GLN A 87 -2.36 17.89 7.76
C GLN A 87 -3.22 17.68 6.51
N THR A 88 -4.23 18.50 6.36
CA THR A 88 -5.15 18.41 5.22
C THR A 88 -4.41 18.42 3.88
N GLN A 89 -3.41 19.28 3.74
CA GLN A 89 -2.64 19.35 2.50
C GLN A 89 -1.84 18.08 2.21
N ASP A 90 -1.40 17.35 3.25
CA ASP A 90 -0.71 16.07 3.07
C ASP A 90 -1.69 15.03 2.53
N VAL A 91 -2.89 14.99 3.07
CA VAL A 91 -3.93 14.06 2.62
C VAL A 91 -4.32 14.35 1.17
N VAL A 92 -4.52 15.63 0.85
CA VAL A 92 -4.84 16.05 -0.53
C VAL A 92 -3.72 15.63 -1.48
N GLU A 93 -2.46 15.86 -1.11
CA GLU A 93 -1.32 15.45 -1.93
C GLU A 93 -1.31 13.94 -2.16
N GLY A 94 -1.56 13.16 -1.10
CA GLY A 94 -1.60 11.69 -1.20
C GLY A 94 -2.59 11.22 -2.24
N PHE A 95 -3.80 11.76 -2.24
CA PHE A 95 -4.80 11.40 -3.26
C PHE A 95 -4.43 11.96 -4.64
N THR A 96 -3.86 13.15 -4.69
CA THR A 96 -3.44 13.79 -5.95
C THR A 96 -2.37 12.97 -6.67
N VAL A 97 -1.41 12.39 -5.96
CA VAL A 97 -0.36 11.57 -6.57
C VAL A 97 -0.83 10.15 -6.90
N GLY A 98 -2.07 9.81 -6.60
CA GLY A 98 -2.65 8.55 -7.00
C GLY A 98 -2.94 7.55 -5.90
N GLY A 99 -2.87 7.98 -4.63
CA GLY A 99 -3.26 7.13 -3.51
C GLY A 99 -4.76 6.89 -3.48
N ASN A 100 -5.15 5.70 -3.06
CA ASN A 100 -6.56 5.32 -2.94
C ASN A 100 -7.10 5.51 -1.53
N ASP A 101 -6.21 5.54 -0.54
CA ASP A 101 -6.59 5.74 0.85
C ASP A 101 -5.43 6.33 1.63
N TYR A 102 -5.73 6.92 2.79
CA TYR A 102 -4.74 7.62 3.59
C TYR A 102 -5.06 7.37 5.07
N LEU A 103 -4.19 6.63 5.75
CA LEU A 103 -4.41 6.23 7.14
C LEU A 103 -3.38 6.89 8.03
N LYS A 104 -3.84 7.69 8.98
CA LYS A 104 -2.97 8.47 9.87
C LYS A 104 -2.48 7.62 11.04
N LYS A 105 -1.21 7.76 11.39
CA LYS A 105 -0.65 7.14 12.59
C LYS A 105 -1.02 7.99 13.81
N PRO A 106 -1.33 7.40 14.97
CA PRO A 106 -1.50 5.97 15.20
C PRO A 106 -2.82 5.44 14.60
N PHE A 107 -2.81 4.21 14.17
CA PHE A 107 -3.98 3.58 13.55
C PHE A 107 -4.23 2.21 14.19
N SER A 108 -5.44 1.66 14.00
CA SER A 108 -5.71 0.30 14.43
C SER A 108 -5.43 -0.68 13.30
N MET A 109 -4.92 -1.85 13.63
CA MET A 109 -4.69 -2.90 12.64
C MET A 109 -6.00 -3.35 11.99
N GLU A 110 -7.08 -3.38 12.76
CA GLU A 110 -8.39 -3.73 12.22
C GLU A 110 -8.84 -2.76 11.14
N GLU A 111 -8.61 -1.47 11.34
CA GLU A 111 -8.94 -0.45 10.35
C GLU A 111 -8.11 -0.63 9.09
N LEU A 112 -6.81 -0.88 9.22
CA LEU A 112 -5.94 -1.13 8.07
C LEU A 112 -6.42 -2.34 7.29
N ILE A 113 -6.73 -3.43 7.97
CA ILE A 113 -7.18 -4.67 7.32
C ILE A 113 -8.49 -4.46 6.56
N VAL A 114 -9.45 -3.77 7.15
CA VAL A 114 -10.72 -3.47 6.49
C VAL A 114 -10.50 -2.64 5.22
N ARG A 115 -9.63 -1.64 5.29
CA ARG A 115 -9.33 -0.80 4.13
C ARG A 115 -8.63 -1.57 3.02
N ILE A 116 -7.71 -2.47 3.38
CA ILE A 116 -7.05 -3.35 2.42
C ILE A 116 -8.08 -4.21 1.68
N HIS A 117 -8.94 -4.89 2.42
CA HIS A 117 -9.96 -5.74 1.80
C HIS A 117 -10.92 -4.94 0.91
N ASN A 118 -11.31 -3.75 1.37
CA ASN A 118 -12.20 -2.89 0.60
C ASN A 118 -11.58 -2.50 -0.75
N LEU A 119 -10.32 -2.11 -0.75
CA LEU A 119 -9.64 -1.71 -1.98
C LEU A 119 -9.41 -2.89 -2.93
N ILE A 120 -9.03 -4.04 -2.40
CA ILE A 120 -8.85 -5.24 -3.22
C ILE A 120 -10.17 -5.68 -3.83
N ASN A 121 -11.26 -5.64 -3.08
CA ASN A 121 -12.57 -6.00 -3.60
C ASN A 121 -13.04 -5.04 -4.69
N ARG A 122 -12.79 -3.75 -4.54
CA ARG A 122 -13.10 -2.77 -5.58
C ARG A 122 -12.34 -3.06 -6.87
N THR A 123 -11.05 -3.39 -6.76
CA THR A 123 -10.21 -3.70 -7.92
C THR A 123 -10.74 -4.94 -8.64
N LYS A 124 -11.13 -5.97 -7.89
CA LYS A 124 -11.71 -7.18 -8.47
C LYS A 124 -13.03 -6.91 -9.17
N LEU A 125 -13.91 -6.11 -8.58
CA LEU A 125 -15.18 -5.74 -9.19
C LEU A 125 -14.96 -4.94 -10.47
N GLN A 126 -14.02 -4.02 -10.49
CA GLN A 126 -13.71 -3.23 -11.68
C GLN A 126 -13.20 -4.12 -12.80
N LYS A 127 -12.31 -5.05 -12.52
CA LYS A 127 -11.79 -6.00 -13.52
C LYS A 127 -12.90 -6.88 -14.08
N THR A 128 -13.82 -7.33 -13.24
CA THR A 128 -14.97 -8.12 -13.68
C THR A 128 -15.88 -7.32 -14.60
N ALA A 129 -16.16 -6.07 -14.26
CA ALA A 129 -16.97 -5.18 -15.09
C ALA A 129 -16.33 -4.96 -16.47
N ASP A 130 -15.01 -4.75 -16.49
CA ASP A 130 -14.26 -4.55 -17.74
C ASP A 130 -14.33 -5.79 -18.63
N ILE A 131 -14.31 -6.97 -18.06
CA ILE A 131 -14.40 -8.23 -18.80
C ILE A 131 -15.80 -8.40 -19.40
N LEU A 132 -16.84 -8.00 -18.67
CA LEU A 132 -18.23 -8.18 -19.10
C LEU A 132 -18.66 -7.20 -20.18
N GLU A 133 -17.95 -6.12 -20.36
CA GLU A 133 -18.21 -5.16 -21.42
C GLU A 133 -17.61 -5.65 -22.75
#